data_09c566b24200c8c15f259d19fbb2c9df
#
_entry.id   09c566b24200c8c15f259d19fbb2c9df
#
_cell.length_a   1.000
_cell.length_b   1.000
_cell.length_c   1.000
_cell.angle_alpha   90.00
_cell.angle_beta   90.00
_cell.angle_gamma   90.00
#
_symmetry.space_group_name_H-M   'P 1'
#
loop_
_entity.id
_entity.type
_entity.pdbx_description
1 polymer ?
#
loop_
_entity_poly.entity_id
_entity_poly.type
_entity_poly.pdbx_seq_one_letter_code
_entity_poly.pdbx_strand_id
1 'polypeptide(L)'
;MSNLFAKSVRFGVLAGIFVFCTASVWAVCAPGPGPTGMGTGNLRLREALDTDHDCKADFTIFRPSDNKWYTSKSGGGFTVTPWGLASEDYQTPGDFDGDGKGDIAVWRDATGTWYILKSSDGTFAAVSWGTSGDEPVARDYDGDGKTDFAVARRTGGQIIWYILRSTDGAFNVISWGLSTDYTSPGDYDGDGKFDVSVQRPGATPTSGATFYTLKSSTGTFEVVSWGLGNDLVVPGDYDGDGKTDYAVVREGPTPNSPLIWYILKSSGGFTVTSWGLTGSDLNVQNDYDGDGKTDIAVWRDSVGIFYIIRSIDGAIVTVPWGSPNDYPVASYDTH
;
A
#
# COMPACT_ATOMS: atom_id res chain seq x y z
N MET A 1 -52.74 27.20 -72.79
CA MET A 1 -52.29 25.80 -72.79
C MET A 1 -50.91 25.77 -72.09
N SER A 2 -50.94 25.25 -70.94
CA SER A 2 -50.00 25.42 -69.84
C SER A 2 -48.77 24.49 -69.96
N ASN A 3 -47.60 25.04 -69.87
CA ASN A 3 -46.36 24.24 -69.65
C ASN A 3 -45.87 24.52 -68.24
N LEU A 4 -45.91 23.53 -67.36
CA LEU A 4 -45.30 23.55 -66.06
C LEU A 4 -43.81 23.13 -66.17
N PHE A 5 -42.89 24.01 -65.76
CA PHE A 5 -41.50 23.69 -65.58
C PHE A 5 -41.27 23.08 -64.15
N ALA A 6 -40.86 21.85 -64.10
CA ALA A 6 -40.39 21.23 -62.89
C ALA A 6 -38.92 21.64 -62.59
N LYS A 7 -38.68 22.33 -61.48
CA LYS A 7 -37.36 22.60 -60.94
C LYS A 7 -36.92 21.43 -60.08
N SER A 8 -35.85 20.72 -60.49
CA SER A 8 -35.18 19.72 -59.64
C SER A 8 -34.28 20.40 -58.62
N VAL A 9 -34.58 20.21 -57.35
CA VAL A 9 -33.73 20.60 -56.25
C VAL A 9 -32.73 19.46 -55.96
N ARG A 10 -31.45 19.70 -56.19
CA ARG A 10 -30.39 18.79 -55.81
C ARG A 10 -30.10 19.01 -54.32
N PHE A 11 -30.37 18.02 -53.48
CA PHE A 11 -29.86 17.94 -52.12
C PHE A 11 -28.40 17.50 -52.15
N GLY A 12 -27.51 18.41 -51.76
CA GLY A 12 -26.12 18.09 -51.48
C GLY A 12 -26.04 17.41 -50.10
N VAL A 13 -25.62 16.16 -50.08
CA VAL A 13 -25.28 15.46 -48.85
C VAL A 13 -23.94 15.97 -48.39
N LEU A 14 -23.89 16.82 -47.35
CA LEU A 14 -22.66 17.11 -46.60
C LEU A 14 -22.39 15.88 -45.73
N ALA A 15 -21.38 15.09 -46.08
CA ALA A 15 -20.82 14.12 -45.21
C ALA A 15 -20.04 14.82 -44.08
N GLY A 16 -20.70 14.99 -42.94
CA GLY A 16 -20.01 15.41 -41.71
C GLY A 16 -19.09 14.31 -41.22
N ILE A 17 -17.79 14.55 -41.28
CA ILE A 17 -16.81 13.70 -40.62
C ILE A 17 -16.98 13.94 -39.11
N PHE A 18 -17.69 13.04 -38.42
CA PHE A 18 -17.65 12.96 -36.97
C PHE A 18 -16.29 12.36 -36.58
N VAL A 19 -15.36 13.24 -36.20
CA VAL A 19 -14.17 12.82 -35.44
C VAL A 19 -14.69 12.41 -34.06
N PHE A 20 -14.84 11.10 -33.84
CA PHE A 20 -15.00 10.55 -32.51
C PHE A 20 -13.66 10.76 -31.77
N CYS A 21 -13.57 11.87 -31.03
CA CYS A 21 -12.58 11.98 -29.98
C CYS A 21 -12.95 10.89 -28.94
N THR A 22 -12.30 9.73 -29.03
CA THR A 22 -12.34 8.77 -27.95
C THR A 22 -11.53 9.39 -26.81
N ALA A 23 -12.19 10.15 -25.96
CA ALA A 23 -11.68 10.43 -24.64
C ALA A 23 -11.44 9.05 -24.02
N SER A 24 -10.20 8.67 -23.84
CA SER A 24 -9.84 7.55 -22.99
C SER A 24 -10.37 7.91 -21.62
N VAL A 25 -11.50 7.35 -21.25
CA VAL A 25 -11.97 7.35 -19.86
C VAL A 25 -10.95 6.49 -19.15
N TRP A 26 -9.98 7.11 -18.50
CA TRP A 26 -9.12 6.44 -17.55
C TRP A 26 -10.06 5.78 -16.54
N ALA A 27 -9.98 4.48 -16.42
CA ALA A 27 -10.74 3.78 -15.40
C ALA A 27 -10.18 4.28 -14.05
N VAL A 28 -10.93 5.15 -13.41
CA VAL A 28 -10.72 5.41 -11.99
C VAL A 28 -10.94 4.06 -11.32
N CYS A 29 -9.95 3.59 -10.59
CA CYS A 29 -10.06 2.33 -9.86
C CYS A 29 -11.37 2.36 -9.07
N ALA A 30 -12.29 1.47 -9.42
CA ALA A 30 -13.59 1.44 -8.75
C ALA A 30 -13.30 1.12 -7.27
N PRO A 31 -13.87 1.89 -6.33
CA PRO A 31 -13.84 1.48 -4.93
C PRO A 31 -14.45 0.08 -4.86
N GLY A 32 -13.80 -0.84 -4.13
CA GLY A 32 -14.40 -2.13 -3.82
C GLY A 32 -15.83 -1.96 -3.33
N PRO A 33 -16.68 -3.01 -3.27
CA PRO A 33 -18.09 -2.91 -2.94
C PRO A 33 -18.34 -2.53 -1.48
N GLY A 34 -17.81 -1.38 -1.06
CA GLY A 34 -18.16 -0.72 0.19
C GLY A 34 -19.51 -0.01 0.09
N PRO A 35 -20.19 0.30 1.20
CA PRO A 35 -21.43 1.04 1.18
C PRO A 35 -21.24 2.35 0.42
N THR A 36 -22.14 2.61 -0.53
CA THR A 36 -22.13 3.75 -1.44
C THR A 36 -21.85 5.06 -0.70
N GLY A 37 -20.65 5.59 -0.85
CA GLY A 37 -20.30 6.93 -0.38
C GLY A 37 -19.15 7.06 0.59
N MET A 38 -18.51 5.97 1.04
CA MET A 38 -17.34 6.04 1.93
C MET A 38 -16.38 4.91 1.62
N GLY A 39 -15.11 5.22 1.59
CA GLY A 39 -14.06 4.21 1.67
C GLY A 39 -13.12 4.18 0.48
N THR A 40 -12.24 5.15 0.44
CA THR A 40 -11.03 5.11 -0.38
C THR A 40 -9.82 4.61 0.42
N GLY A 41 -9.97 4.32 1.72
CA GLY A 41 -8.87 4.05 2.65
C GLY A 41 -7.98 2.88 2.27
N ASN A 42 -8.55 1.76 1.85
CA ASN A 42 -7.77 0.58 1.47
C ASN A 42 -7.23 0.57 0.05
N LEU A 43 -7.78 1.40 -0.82
CA LEU A 43 -7.23 1.60 -2.17
C LEU A 43 -5.76 2.06 -2.12
N ARG A 44 -5.34 2.66 -1.05
CA ARG A 44 -4.08 3.38 -0.91
C ARG A 44 -2.86 2.53 -0.54
N LEU A 45 -3.03 1.37 0.08
CA LEU A 45 -1.93 0.41 0.20
C LEU A 45 -1.56 -0.13 -1.20
N ARG A 46 -2.55 -0.38 -2.03
CA ARG A 46 -2.36 -0.79 -3.42
C ARG A 46 -1.73 0.32 -4.25
N GLU A 47 -2.21 1.55 -4.13
CA GLU A 47 -1.74 2.72 -4.89
C GLU A 47 -0.24 2.97 -4.69
N ALA A 48 0.32 2.69 -3.53
CA ALA A 48 1.76 2.79 -3.30
C ALA A 48 2.60 1.91 -4.25
N LEU A 49 2.03 0.82 -4.78
CA LEU A 49 2.71 -0.10 -5.69
C LEU A 49 2.00 -0.26 -7.05
N ASP A 50 0.88 0.40 -7.28
CA ASP A 50 0.24 0.48 -8.60
C ASP A 50 0.93 1.58 -9.42
N THR A 51 1.98 1.22 -10.17
CA THR A 51 2.79 2.19 -10.92
C THR A 51 2.28 2.46 -12.33
N ASP A 52 1.28 1.70 -12.81
CA ASP A 52 0.68 1.89 -14.14
C ASP A 52 -0.82 2.25 -14.10
N HIS A 53 -1.39 2.35 -12.89
CA HIS A 53 -2.77 2.74 -12.64
C HIS A 53 -3.81 1.77 -13.23
N ASP A 54 -3.53 0.47 -13.14
CA ASP A 54 -4.45 -0.58 -13.58
C ASP A 54 -5.30 -1.19 -12.45
N CYS A 55 -5.19 -0.60 -11.25
CA CYS A 55 -5.89 -1.00 -10.03
C CYS A 55 -5.36 -2.30 -9.41
N LYS A 56 -4.13 -2.65 -9.68
CA LYS A 56 -3.43 -3.78 -9.09
C LYS A 56 -2.06 -3.34 -8.58
N ALA A 57 -1.63 -3.93 -7.50
CA ALA A 57 -0.25 -3.75 -7.07
C ALA A 57 0.72 -4.40 -8.07
N ASP A 58 1.80 -3.71 -8.38
CA ASP A 58 2.89 -4.21 -9.20
C ASP A 58 3.91 -4.98 -8.35
N PHE A 59 4.65 -5.89 -9.00
CA PHE A 59 5.71 -6.66 -8.34
C PHE A 59 7.01 -5.86 -8.36
N THR A 60 7.36 -5.30 -7.23
CA THR A 60 8.54 -4.42 -7.14
C THR A 60 9.58 -5.01 -6.20
N ILE A 61 10.85 -5.01 -6.64
CA ILE A 61 12.00 -5.34 -5.81
C ILE A 61 13.04 -4.21 -5.89
N PHE A 62 13.78 -4.02 -4.82
CA PHE A 62 14.97 -3.20 -4.78
C PHE A 62 16.21 -4.10 -4.78
N ARG A 63 17.18 -3.79 -5.65
CA ARG A 63 18.43 -4.53 -5.74
C ARG A 63 19.57 -3.75 -5.12
N PRO A 64 20.10 -4.19 -3.95
CA PRO A 64 21.18 -3.48 -3.26
C PRO A 64 22.49 -3.40 -4.04
N SER A 65 22.75 -4.41 -4.86
CA SER A 65 24.04 -4.50 -5.60
C SER A 65 24.22 -3.41 -6.67
N ASP A 66 23.11 -2.81 -7.13
CA ASP A 66 23.16 -1.73 -8.14
C ASP A 66 22.27 -0.52 -7.82
N ASN A 67 21.63 -0.51 -6.63
CA ASN A 67 20.74 0.55 -6.15
C ASN A 67 19.59 0.85 -7.12
N LYS A 68 18.92 -0.19 -7.62
CA LYS A 68 17.82 -0.03 -8.56
C LYS A 68 16.55 -0.71 -8.09
N TRP A 69 15.45 -0.07 -8.46
CA TRP A 69 14.11 -0.62 -8.37
C TRP A 69 13.77 -1.33 -9.66
N TYR A 70 13.28 -2.55 -9.55
CA TYR A 70 12.80 -3.36 -10.66
C TYR A 70 11.31 -3.62 -10.44
N THR A 71 10.47 -3.07 -11.30
CA THR A 71 9.02 -3.20 -11.20
C THR A 71 8.47 -3.96 -12.39
N SER A 72 7.86 -5.12 -12.16
CA SER A 72 7.08 -5.86 -13.14
C SER A 72 5.62 -5.41 -13.03
N LYS A 73 5.11 -4.77 -14.07
CA LYS A 73 3.78 -4.20 -14.08
C LYS A 73 2.71 -5.27 -14.27
N SER A 74 1.64 -5.18 -13.51
CA SER A 74 0.48 -6.07 -13.61
C SER A 74 -0.21 -5.96 -14.97
N GLY A 75 -0.27 -4.75 -15.55
CA GLY A 75 -0.74 -4.49 -16.91
C GLY A 75 0.23 -4.93 -18.02
N GLY A 76 1.44 -5.38 -17.66
CA GLY A 76 2.46 -5.89 -18.57
C GLY A 76 3.65 -4.95 -18.79
N GLY A 77 4.80 -5.55 -19.10
CA GLY A 77 6.07 -4.83 -19.19
C GLY A 77 6.77 -4.69 -17.84
N PHE A 78 7.90 -3.99 -17.85
CA PHE A 78 8.65 -3.73 -16.62
C PHE A 78 9.41 -2.40 -16.71
N THR A 79 9.80 -1.87 -15.55
CA THR A 79 10.69 -0.70 -15.45
C THR A 79 11.89 -1.03 -14.58
N VAL A 80 13.01 -0.34 -14.83
CA VAL A 80 14.23 -0.39 -14.02
C VAL A 80 14.67 1.02 -13.73
N THR A 81 14.64 1.42 -12.47
CA THR A 81 14.88 2.82 -12.07
C THR A 81 15.98 2.88 -11.02
N PRO A 82 17.11 3.57 -11.28
CA PRO A 82 18.13 3.81 -10.27
C PRO A 82 17.64 4.86 -9.29
N TRP A 83 17.42 4.47 -8.03
CA TRP A 83 16.94 5.39 -7.00
C TRP A 83 17.27 4.89 -5.60
N GLY A 84 17.80 5.77 -4.76
CA GLY A 84 18.19 5.45 -3.39
C GLY A 84 19.57 4.80 -3.28
N LEU A 85 19.97 4.56 -2.04
CA LEU A 85 21.24 3.93 -1.65
C LEU A 85 20.96 2.82 -0.65
N ALA A 86 21.33 1.59 -0.97
CA ALA A 86 21.04 0.41 -0.16
C ALA A 86 21.58 0.46 1.27
N SER A 87 22.65 1.22 1.50
CA SER A 87 23.30 1.34 2.82
C SER A 87 22.75 2.46 3.71
N GLU A 88 21.85 3.31 3.17
CA GLU A 88 21.46 4.56 3.82
C GLU A 88 19.94 4.80 3.82
N ASP A 89 19.21 4.17 2.90
CA ASP A 89 17.84 4.54 2.59
C ASP A 89 16.87 3.39 2.87
N TYR A 90 15.71 3.74 3.43
CA TYR A 90 14.53 2.87 3.56
C TYR A 90 13.63 3.09 2.35
N GLN A 91 13.11 2.02 1.75
CA GLN A 91 12.14 2.08 0.66
C GLN A 91 10.78 2.48 1.20
N THR A 92 10.22 3.58 0.72
CA THR A 92 8.98 4.16 1.22
C THR A 92 8.05 4.57 0.08
N PRO A 93 7.59 3.60 -0.76
CA PRO A 93 6.73 3.93 -1.89
C PRO A 93 5.41 4.55 -1.41
N GLY A 94 4.83 5.40 -2.24
CA GLY A 94 3.54 6.05 -1.98
C GLY A 94 3.14 6.94 -3.14
N ASP A 95 1.90 7.37 -3.19
CA ASP A 95 1.45 8.42 -4.13
C ASP A 95 1.62 9.79 -3.47
N PHE A 96 2.79 10.39 -3.60
CA PHE A 96 3.11 11.68 -2.97
C PHE A 96 2.66 12.88 -3.81
N ASP A 97 2.41 12.70 -5.10
CA ASP A 97 1.99 13.78 -5.99
C ASP A 97 0.49 13.76 -6.33
N GLY A 98 -0.22 12.67 -6.02
CA GLY A 98 -1.67 12.54 -6.13
C GLY A 98 -2.15 12.26 -7.54
N ASP A 99 -1.34 11.59 -8.38
CA ASP A 99 -1.74 11.19 -9.73
C ASP A 99 -2.41 9.80 -9.79
N GLY A 100 -2.54 9.13 -8.64
CA GLY A 100 -3.12 7.81 -8.50
C GLY A 100 -2.15 6.67 -8.83
N LYS A 101 -0.84 6.96 -8.91
CA LYS A 101 0.22 5.97 -9.12
C LYS A 101 1.23 6.01 -8.00
N GLY A 102 1.83 4.87 -7.75
CA GLY A 102 2.94 4.78 -6.80
C GLY A 102 4.19 5.51 -7.31
N ASP A 103 4.71 6.42 -6.49
CA ASP A 103 6.01 7.07 -6.67
C ASP A 103 7.12 6.18 -6.10
N ILE A 104 8.29 6.25 -6.72
CA ILE A 104 9.50 5.66 -6.15
C ILE A 104 10.06 6.62 -5.10
N ALA A 105 10.03 6.23 -3.84
CA ALA A 105 10.49 7.07 -2.76
C ALA A 105 11.38 6.31 -1.78
N VAL A 106 12.33 7.03 -1.20
CA VAL A 106 13.19 6.53 -0.11
C VAL A 106 13.29 7.58 0.99
N TRP A 107 13.45 7.10 2.22
CA TRP A 107 13.77 7.94 3.36
C TRP A 107 15.20 7.65 3.84
N ARG A 108 16.02 8.71 3.94
CA ARG A 108 17.42 8.62 4.38
C ARG A 108 17.54 8.89 5.85
N ASP A 109 17.88 7.86 6.62
CA ASP A 109 17.97 7.93 8.07
C ASP A 109 18.97 8.99 8.54
N ALA A 110 20.17 9.02 7.99
CA ALA A 110 21.25 9.90 8.47
C ALA A 110 20.89 11.40 8.41
N THR A 111 19.95 11.80 7.56
CA THR A 111 19.55 13.20 7.35
C THR A 111 18.08 13.49 7.63
N GLY A 112 17.26 12.45 7.88
CA GLY A 112 15.82 12.60 8.01
C GLY A 112 15.17 13.16 6.75
N THR A 113 15.65 12.77 5.55
CA THR A 113 15.24 13.36 4.29
C THR A 113 14.59 12.33 3.38
N TRP A 114 13.40 12.66 2.89
CA TRP A 114 12.65 11.93 1.88
C TRP A 114 13.12 12.36 0.49
N TYR A 115 13.38 11.40 -0.39
CA TYR A 115 13.70 11.61 -1.80
C TYR A 115 12.67 10.87 -2.64
N ILE A 116 11.90 11.62 -3.43
CA ILE A 116 10.78 11.12 -4.22
C ILE A 116 11.05 11.33 -5.70
N LEU A 117 10.90 10.29 -6.51
CA LEU A 117 10.82 10.37 -7.96
C LEU A 117 9.35 10.25 -8.34
N LYS A 118 8.75 11.36 -8.77
CA LYS A 118 7.33 11.46 -9.07
C LYS A 118 6.95 10.66 -10.31
N SER A 119 5.86 9.93 -10.23
CA SER A 119 5.32 9.10 -11.32
C SER A 119 4.71 9.95 -12.43
N SER A 120 4.12 11.12 -12.10
CA SER A 120 3.40 11.97 -13.04
C SER A 120 4.28 12.60 -14.11
N ASP A 121 5.50 13.02 -13.76
CA ASP A 121 6.37 13.79 -14.66
C ASP A 121 7.87 13.41 -14.61
N GLY A 122 8.23 12.46 -13.75
CA GLY A 122 9.61 12.02 -13.57
C GLY A 122 10.51 13.05 -12.88
N THR A 123 9.97 14.13 -12.33
CA THR A 123 10.75 15.08 -11.54
C THR A 123 11.03 14.51 -10.14
N PHE A 124 12.11 14.98 -9.53
CA PHE A 124 12.38 14.59 -8.16
C PHE A 124 12.01 15.69 -7.16
N ALA A 125 11.66 15.27 -5.95
CA ALA A 125 11.49 16.15 -4.80
C ALA A 125 12.33 15.65 -3.63
N ALA A 126 12.73 16.57 -2.74
CA ALA A 126 13.37 16.24 -1.48
C ALA A 126 12.69 17.01 -0.35
N VAL A 127 12.29 16.31 0.70
CA VAL A 127 11.59 16.88 1.84
C VAL A 127 12.31 16.45 3.12
N SER A 128 12.77 17.41 3.92
CA SER A 128 13.38 17.14 5.22
C SER A 128 12.27 16.98 6.26
N TRP A 129 12.02 15.74 6.68
CA TRP A 129 11.04 15.41 7.71
C TRP A 129 11.45 14.14 8.45
N GLY A 130 11.72 14.29 9.73
CA GLY A 130 12.28 13.24 10.56
C GLY A 130 13.72 13.54 11.01
N THR A 131 14.29 12.64 11.78
CA THR A 131 15.69 12.66 12.23
C THR A 131 16.22 11.23 12.29
N SER A 132 17.53 11.07 12.31
CA SER A 132 18.14 9.74 12.43
C SER A 132 17.60 8.95 13.63
N GLY A 133 17.26 7.70 13.40
CA GLY A 133 16.64 6.78 14.36
C GLY A 133 15.11 6.82 14.38
N ASP A 134 14.48 7.65 13.57
CA ASP A 134 13.03 7.58 13.37
C ASP A 134 12.68 6.39 12.44
N GLU A 135 11.45 5.92 12.50
CA GLU A 135 10.88 4.90 11.62
C GLU A 135 9.94 5.57 10.61
N PRO A 136 10.14 5.42 9.28
CA PRO A 136 9.23 5.99 8.30
C PRO A 136 7.89 5.22 8.29
N VAL A 137 6.78 5.96 8.41
CA VAL A 137 5.41 5.43 8.45
C VAL A 137 4.46 6.22 7.55
N ALA A 138 4.95 6.60 6.36
CA ALA A 138 4.21 7.42 5.40
C ALA A 138 2.91 6.74 4.93
N ARG A 139 1.78 7.43 5.07
CA ARG A 139 0.44 7.03 4.60
C ARG A 139 -0.39 8.29 4.41
N ASP A 140 -1.59 8.16 3.89
CA ASP A 140 -2.54 9.28 3.84
C ASP A 140 -3.31 9.39 5.17
N TYR A 141 -2.84 10.25 6.05
CA TYR A 141 -3.47 10.50 7.36
C TYR A 141 -4.50 11.63 7.32
N ASP A 142 -4.53 12.45 6.27
CA ASP A 142 -5.45 13.58 6.17
C ASP A 142 -6.61 13.38 5.18
N GLY A 143 -6.54 12.34 4.37
CA GLY A 143 -7.64 11.89 3.52
C GLY A 143 -7.75 12.60 2.17
N ASP A 144 -6.67 13.21 1.69
CA ASP A 144 -6.68 13.96 0.44
C ASP A 144 -6.32 13.16 -0.82
N GLY A 145 -5.95 11.89 -0.66
CA GLY A 145 -5.54 11.00 -1.73
C GLY A 145 -4.04 10.97 -1.97
N LYS A 146 -3.25 11.70 -1.19
CA LYS A 146 -1.80 11.70 -1.28
C LYS A 146 -1.18 11.07 -0.04
N THR A 147 0.00 10.54 -0.24
CA THR A 147 0.80 10.06 0.88
C THR A 147 1.40 11.21 1.66
N ASP A 148 1.15 11.27 2.97
CA ASP A 148 1.77 12.22 3.90
C ASP A 148 3.16 11.74 4.32
N PHE A 149 4.06 12.70 4.60
CA PHE A 149 5.35 12.37 5.19
C PHE A 149 5.19 12.13 6.69
N ALA A 150 5.43 10.92 7.13
CA ALA A 150 5.25 10.59 8.54
C ALA A 150 6.40 9.73 9.07
N VAL A 151 6.81 10.01 10.30
CA VAL A 151 7.79 9.23 11.04
C VAL A 151 7.33 8.93 12.44
N ALA A 152 7.69 7.75 12.96
CA ALA A 152 7.46 7.33 14.34
C ALA A 152 8.79 7.36 15.09
N ARG A 153 8.88 8.19 16.13
CA ARG A 153 10.07 8.36 16.96
C ARG A 153 9.94 7.66 18.30
N ARG A 154 10.87 6.78 18.58
CA ARG A 154 10.93 6.08 19.87
C ARG A 154 11.77 6.88 20.87
N THR A 155 11.11 7.56 21.82
CA THR A 155 11.78 8.41 22.82
C THR A 155 11.02 8.42 24.14
N GLY A 156 11.75 8.51 25.26
CA GLY A 156 11.14 8.58 26.59
C GLY A 156 10.24 7.39 26.95
N GLY A 157 10.47 6.21 26.34
CA GLY A 157 9.62 5.03 26.54
C GLY A 157 8.32 5.01 25.73
N GLN A 158 8.11 5.98 24.84
CA GLN A 158 6.91 6.14 24.02
C GLN A 158 7.26 6.21 22.53
N ILE A 159 6.25 6.06 21.68
CA ILE A 159 6.30 6.40 20.26
C ILE A 159 5.61 7.75 20.08
N ILE A 160 6.32 8.67 19.41
CA ILE A 160 5.79 9.96 18.99
C ILE A 160 5.70 9.98 17.47
N TRP A 161 4.50 10.14 16.96
CA TRP A 161 4.22 10.23 15.53
C TRP A 161 4.31 11.68 15.10
N TYR A 162 5.11 11.96 14.06
CA TYR A 162 5.23 13.27 13.42
C TYR A 162 4.71 13.12 11.99
N ILE A 163 3.58 13.75 11.69
CA ILE A 163 2.87 13.63 10.41
C ILE A 163 2.83 15.01 9.76
N LEU A 164 3.46 15.18 8.60
CA LEU A 164 3.41 16.38 7.77
C LEU A 164 2.37 16.17 6.68
N ARG A 165 1.26 16.89 6.77
CA ARG A 165 0.11 16.71 5.87
C ARG A 165 0.40 17.23 4.47
N SER A 166 -0.04 16.46 3.46
CA SER A 166 0.09 16.82 2.05
C SER A 166 -0.86 17.96 1.63
N THR A 167 -2.07 18.02 2.22
CA THR A 167 -3.11 19.00 1.91
C THR A 167 -2.67 20.46 2.11
N ASP A 168 -2.03 20.76 3.24
CA ASP A 168 -1.77 22.14 3.67
C ASP A 168 -0.35 22.39 4.21
N GLY A 169 0.48 21.34 4.28
CA GLY A 169 1.83 21.41 4.83
C GLY A 169 1.88 21.65 6.35
N ALA A 170 0.74 21.58 7.05
CA ALA A 170 0.73 21.61 8.50
C ALA A 170 1.13 20.23 9.05
N PHE A 171 1.53 20.17 10.32
CA PHE A 171 1.95 18.92 10.93
C PHE A 171 1.18 18.60 12.19
N ASN A 172 1.03 17.31 12.44
CA ASN A 172 0.49 16.75 13.67
C ASN A 172 1.60 16.06 14.46
N VAL A 173 1.52 16.17 15.79
CA VAL A 173 2.40 15.42 16.70
C VAL A 173 1.50 14.64 17.67
N ILE A 174 1.60 13.32 17.60
CA ILE A 174 0.72 12.41 18.36
C ILE A 174 1.59 11.48 19.20
N SER A 175 1.39 11.47 20.52
CA SER A 175 2.02 10.49 21.42
C SER A 175 1.11 9.27 21.49
N TRP A 176 1.51 8.17 20.83
CA TRP A 176 0.71 6.95 20.78
C TRP A 176 1.58 5.71 20.65
N GLY A 177 1.48 4.82 21.64
CA GLY A 177 2.27 3.61 21.75
C GLY A 177 3.44 3.73 22.72
N LEU A 178 3.94 2.57 23.17
CA LEU A 178 5.18 2.44 23.91
C LEU A 178 6.35 2.23 22.94
N SER A 179 7.56 2.58 23.34
CA SER A 179 8.76 2.38 22.49
C SER A 179 9.03 0.93 22.08
N THR A 180 8.36 -0.03 22.72
CA THR A 180 8.44 -1.48 22.42
C THR A 180 7.32 -1.96 21.53
N ASP A 181 6.34 -1.13 21.20
CA ASP A 181 5.23 -1.49 20.35
C ASP A 181 5.65 -1.48 18.88
N TYR A 182 5.01 -2.29 18.03
CA TYR A 182 5.17 -2.27 16.58
C TYR A 182 4.15 -1.30 15.97
N THR A 183 4.59 -0.45 15.04
CA THR A 183 3.67 0.42 14.30
C THR A 183 2.77 -0.40 13.37
N SER A 184 1.51 -0.02 13.28
CA SER A 184 0.50 -0.72 12.48
C SER A 184 -0.53 0.26 11.92
N PRO A 185 -0.12 1.33 11.18
CA PRO A 185 -1.08 2.27 10.62
C PRO A 185 -2.03 1.58 9.64
N GLY A 186 -3.30 1.98 9.66
CA GLY A 186 -4.35 1.45 8.80
C GLY A 186 -5.62 2.29 8.95
N ASP A 187 -6.54 2.20 8.02
CA ASP A 187 -7.88 2.80 8.15
C ASP A 187 -8.81 1.78 8.83
N TYR A 188 -8.76 1.71 10.17
CA TYR A 188 -9.54 0.73 10.94
C TYR A 188 -11.00 1.14 11.13
N ASP A 189 -11.31 2.43 10.97
CA ASP A 189 -12.68 2.91 11.14
C ASP A 189 -13.42 3.20 9.82
N GLY A 190 -12.71 3.18 8.68
CA GLY A 190 -13.28 3.25 7.34
C GLY A 190 -13.66 4.68 6.92
N ASP A 191 -12.98 5.71 7.46
CA ASP A 191 -13.25 7.09 7.14
C ASP A 191 -12.43 7.63 5.95
N GLY A 192 -11.57 6.80 5.38
CA GLY A 192 -10.69 7.13 4.26
C GLY A 192 -9.36 7.75 4.68
N LYS A 193 -9.04 7.77 5.97
CA LYS A 193 -7.77 8.24 6.52
C LYS A 193 -7.09 7.12 7.27
N PHE A 194 -5.77 7.13 7.26
CA PHE A 194 -5.04 6.18 8.08
C PHE A 194 -5.09 6.59 9.56
N ASP A 195 -5.40 5.61 10.41
CA ASP A 195 -5.36 5.72 11.85
C ASP A 195 -3.94 5.51 12.38
N VAL A 196 -3.62 6.17 13.48
CA VAL A 196 -2.40 5.90 14.24
C VAL A 196 -2.64 4.66 15.11
N SER A 197 -1.98 3.57 14.76
CA SER A 197 -2.16 2.28 15.44
C SER A 197 -0.83 1.61 15.75
N VAL A 198 -0.80 0.86 16.85
CA VAL A 198 0.33 0.05 17.27
C VAL A 198 -0.13 -1.32 17.75
N GLN A 199 0.71 -2.34 17.56
CA GLN A 199 0.56 -3.63 18.23
C GLN A 199 1.56 -3.71 19.39
N ARG A 200 1.07 -3.93 20.61
CA ARG A 200 1.87 -4.21 21.77
C ARG A 200 2.12 -5.70 21.88
N PRO A 201 3.36 -6.16 21.78
CA PRO A 201 3.68 -7.57 21.95
C PRO A 201 3.38 -8.03 23.37
N GLY A 202 3.02 -9.29 23.54
CA GLY A 202 2.91 -9.91 24.84
C GLY A 202 4.24 -9.99 25.58
N ALA A 203 4.20 -10.14 26.88
CA ALA A 203 5.42 -10.19 27.73
C ALA A 203 6.38 -11.34 27.40
N THR A 204 5.89 -12.38 26.72
CA THR A 204 6.67 -13.50 26.19
C THR A 204 6.25 -13.76 24.74
N PRO A 205 7.07 -14.50 23.96
CA PRO A 205 6.71 -14.89 22.60
C PRO A 205 5.33 -15.52 22.41
N THR A 206 4.86 -16.21 23.43
CA THR A 206 3.55 -16.93 23.43
C THR A 206 2.44 -16.23 24.20
N SER A 207 2.73 -15.08 24.81
CA SER A 207 1.69 -14.26 25.48
C SER A 207 0.90 -13.47 24.44
N GLY A 208 -0.39 -13.24 24.73
CA GLY A 208 -1.28 -12.47 23.85
C GLY A 208 -0.75 -11.05 23.59
N ALA A 209 -0.82 -10.64 22.33
CA ALA A 209 -0.56 -9.29 21.89
C ALA A 209 -1.85 -8.48 21.81
N THR A 210 -1.73 -7.14 21.74
CA THR A 210 -2.88 -6.24 21.74
C THR A 210 -2.63 -5.05 20.82
N PHE A 211 -3.57 -4.78 19.93
CA PHE A 211 -3.59 -3.57 19.10
C PHE A 211 -4.24 -2.42 19.86
N TYR A 212 -3.67 -1.25 19.72
CA TYR A 212 -4.18 0.03 20.21
C TYR A 212 -4.28 0.99 19.03
N THR A 213 -5.48 1.35 18.63
CA THR A 213 -5.77 2.20 17.47
C THR A 213 -6.42 3.50 17.92
N LEU A 214 -5.84 4.64 17.54
CA LEU A 214 -6.42 5.96 17.72
C LEU A 214 -7.14 6.35 16.43
N LYS A 215 -8.48 6.31 16.44
CA LYS A 215 -9.33 6.55 15.29
C LYS A 215 -9.29 7.99 14.80
N SER A 216 -9.02 8.17 13.50
CA SER A 216 -8.92 9.49 12.85
C SER A 216 -10.24 10.23 12.84
N SER A 217 -11.37 9.54 12.61
CA SER A 217 -12.71 10.14 12.51
C SER A 217 -13.21 10.75 13.81
N THR A 218 -12.86 10.16 14.95
CA THR A 218 -13.47 10.51 16.26
C THR A 218 -12.46 10.96 17.30
N GLY A 219 -11.16 10.65 17.12
CA GLY A 219 -10.14 10.82 18.14
C GLY A 219 -10.31 9.88 19.36
N THR A 220 -11.21 8.90 19.28
CA THR A 220 -11.35 7.85 20.30
C THR A 220 -10.39 6.70 20.00
N PHE A 221 -10.08 5.91 21.03
CA PHE A 221 -9.21 4.74 20.82
C PHE A 221 -9.99 3.43 20.90
N GLU A 222 -9.46 2.43 20.21
CA GLU A 222 -9.92 1.04 20.26
C GLU A 222 -8.81 0.13 20.76
N VAL A 223 -9.17 -0.93 21.45
CA VAL A 223 -8.23 -1.93 21.98
C VAL A 223 -8.69 -3.32 21.55
N VAL A 224 -7.85 -4.01 20.80
CA VAL A 224 -8.16 -5.34 20.25
C VAL A 224 -7.07 -6.33 20.62
N SER A 225 -7.41 -7.37 21.38
CA SER A 225 -6.48 -8.45 21.71
C SER A 225 -6.40 -9.43 20.56
N TRP A 226 -5.28 -9.40 19.81
CA TRP A 226 -5.05 -10.27 18.66
C TRP A 226 -3.57 -10.53 18.45
N GLY A 227 -3.22 -11.78 18.14
CA GLY A 227 -1.85 -12.22 17.95
C GLY A 227 -1.12 -12.61 19.24
N LEU A 228 0.15 -12.94 19.10
CA LEU A 228 1.09 -13.26 20.17
C LEU A 228 2.32 -12.34 20.11
N GLY A 229 3.17 -12.43 21.14
CA GLY A 229 4.30 -11.52 21.29
C GLY A 229 5.37 -11.57 20.18
N ASN A 230 5.47 -12.67 19.45
CA ASN A 230 6.41 -12.82 18.31
C ASN A 230 5.73 -12.79 16.93
N ASP A 231 4.44 -12.51 16.88
CA ASP A 231 3.76 -12.43 15.59
C ASP A 231 4.17 -11.15 14.86
N LEU A 232 4.33 -11.22 13.54
CA LEU A 232 4.58 -10.08 12.67
C LEU A 232 3.26 -9.42 12.29
N VAL A 233 3.19 -8.10 12.30
CA VAL A 233 1.97 -7.35 11.90
C VAL A 233 1.87 -7.26 10.38
N VAL A 234 0.68 -7.59 9.85
CA VAL A 234 0.39 -7.60 8.40
C VAL A 234 -1.01 -7.02 8.12
N PRO A 235 -1.30 -5.79 8.56
CA PRO A 235 -2.62 -5.20 8.39
C PRO A 235 -2.97 -5.06 6.91
N GLY A 236 -4.25 -5.10 6.59
CA GLY A 236 -4.82 -4.95 5.25
C GLY A 236 -6.32 -5.17 5.28
N ASP A 237 -7.03 -4.83 4.23
CA ASP A 237 -8.44 -5.17 4.07
C ASP A 237 -8.55 -6.52 3.36
N TYR A 238 -8.65 -7.60 4.12
CA TYR A 238 -8.73 -8.95 3.57
C TYR A 238 -10.16 -9.40 3.24
N ASP A 239 -11.17 -8.67 3.71
CA ASP A 239 -12.56 -9.03 3.45
C ASP A 239 -13.32 -8.05 2.54
N GLY A 240 -12.70 -6.89 2.21
CA GLY A 240 -13.19 -5.94 1.22
C GLY A 240 -14.31 -5.04 1.74
N ASP A 241 -14.38 -4.79 3.04
CA ASP A 241 -15.40 -3.93 3.63
C ASP A 241 -15.00 -2.44 3.70
N GLY A 242 -13.80 -2.11 3.24
CA GLY A 242 -13.27 -0.75 3.22
C GLY A 242 -12.53 -0.37 4.51
N LYS A 243 -12.28 -1.33 5.42
CA LYS A 243 -11.53 -1.12 6.66
C LYS A 243 -10.33 -2.04 6.73
N THR A 244 -9.33 -1.57 7.44
CA THR A 244 -8.17 -2.41 7.74
C THR A 244 -8.52 -3.47 8.77
N ASP A 245 -8.17 -4.73 8.49
CA ASP A 245 -8.29 -5.85 9.39
C ASP A 245 -7.07 -5.96 10.32
N TYR A 246 -7.28 -6.41 11.56
CA TYR A 246 -6.19 -6.74 12.46
C TYR A 246 -5.59 -8.10 12.07
N ALA A 247 -4.42 -8.09 11.48
CA ALA A 247 -3.79 -9.31 10.97
C ALA A 247 -2.35 -9.47 11.44
N VAL A 248 -1.99 -10.73 11.67
CA VAL A 248 -0.62 -11.11 12.06
C VAL A 248 -0.19 -12.40 11.38
N VAL A 249 1.13 -12.54 11.18
CA VAL A 249 1.76 -13.76 10.70
C VAL A 249 2.61 -14.35 11.81
N ARG A 250 2.39 -15.63 12.07
CA ARG A 250 3.17 -16.40 13.05
C ARG A 250 4.18 -17.29 12.34
N GLU A 251 5.41 -17.16 12.74
CA GLU A 251 6.46 -18.08 12.34
C GLU A 251 6.37 -19.42 13.04
N GLY A 252 6.72 -20.47 12.33
CA GLY A 252 6.83 -21.80 12.90
C GLY A 252 8.14 -21.97 13.70
N PRO A 253 8.28 -23.09 14.43
CA PRO A 253 9.37 -23.27 15.39
C PRO A 253 10.76 -23.50 14.76
N THR A 254 10.82 -23.76 13.48
CA THR A 254 12.08 -24.06 12.76
C THR A 254 12.07 -23.45 11.36
N PRO A 255 13.23 -23.20 10.74
CA PRO A 255 13.30 -22.80 9.34
C PRO A 255 12.50 -23.76 8.43
N ASN A 256 11.85 -23.22 7.42
CA ASN A 256 10.92 -23.91 6.51
C ASN A 256 9.65 -24.48 7.15
N SER A 257 9.37 -24.23 8.43
CA SER A 257 8.03 -24.44 8.97
C SER A 257 7.03 -23.49 8.29
N PRO A 258 5.76 -23.88 8.16
CA PRO A 258 4.76 -22.99 7.58
C PRO A 258 4.61 -21.67 8.36
N LEU A 259 4.46 -20.57 7.64
CA LEU A 259 3.92 -19.32 8.17
C LEU A 259 2.41 -19.47 8.32
N ILE A 260 1.85 -18.98 9.43
CA ILE A 260 0.41 -19.03 9.69
C ILE A 260 -0.11 -17.59 9.81
N TRP A 261 -1.01 -17.23 8.92
CA TRP A 261 -1.71 -15.96 8.89
C TRP A 261 -2.96 -16.03 9.75
N TYR A 262 -3.10 -15.12 10.70
CA TYR A 262 -4.28 -14.94 11.54
C TYR A 262 -4.89 -13.58 11.24
N ILE A 263 -6.07 -13.55 10.66
CA ILE A 263 -6.73 -12.31 10.19
C ILE A 263 -8.06 -12.17 10.94
N LEU A 264 -8.19 -11.15 11.78
CA LEU A 264 -9.42 -10.78 12.47
C LEU A 264 -10.14 -9.72 11.62
N LYS A 265 -11.23 -10.12 11.01
CA LYS A 265 -11.98 -9.30 10.05
C LYS A 265 -12.75 -8.17 10.73
N SER A 266 -12.69 -6.99 10.17
CA SER A 266 -13.47 -5.81 10.61
C SER A 266 -14.97 -6.02 10.49
N SER A 267 -15.44 -6.75 9.47
CA SER A 267 -16.84 -7.18 9.32
C SER A 267 -17.29 -8.27 10.29
N GLY A 268 -16.34 -8.89 11.01
CA GLY A 268 -16.56 -9.92 12.01
C GLY A 268 -16.04 -11.30 11.64
N GLY A 269 -15.72 -12.08 12.68
CA GLY A 269 -15.07 -13.38 12.51
C GLY A 269 -13.58 -13.29 12.24
N PHE A 270 -12.96 -14.44 11.97
CA PHE A 270 -11.53 -14.51 11.65
C PHE A 270 -11.23 -15.62 10.64
N THR A 271 -10.08 -15.52 9.98
CA THR A 271 -9.53 -16.58 9.13
C THR A 271 -8.14 -16.98 9.61
N VAL A 272 -7.78 -18.25 9.34
CA VAL A 272 -6.44 -18.80 9.59
C VAL A 272 -5.98 -19.48 8.33
N THR A 273 -4.86 -19.03 7.77
CA THR A 273 -4.33 -19.56 6.51
C THR A 273 -2.85 -19.92 6.67
N SER A 274 -2.46 -21.11 6.21
CA SER A 274 -1.06 -21.53 6.17
C SER A 274 -0.47 -21.13 4.80
N TRP A 275 0.46 -20.17 4.78
CA TRP A 275 1.08 -19.70 3.55
C TRP A 275 2.44 -19.09 3.78
N GLY A 276 3.44 -19.59 3.06
CA GLY A 276 4.83 -19.17 3.20
C GLY A 276 5.64 -20.09 4.12
N LEU A 277 6.92 -19.80 4.23
CA LEU A 277 7.90 -20.57 4.99
C LEU A 277 8.73 -19.67 5.92
N THR A 278 8.80 -20.02 7.17
CA THR A 278 9.59 -19.36 8.21
C THR A 278 11.07 -19.26 7.80
N GLY A 279 11.66 -18.08 7.95
CA GLY A 279 13.09 -17.82 7.71
C GLY A 279 13.50 -17.84 6.23
N SER A 280 12.58 -17.97 5.30
CA SER A 280 12.87 -17.90 3.86
C SER A 280 11.94 -16.97 3.09
N ASP A 281 10.77 -16.67 3.63
CA ASP A 281 9.77 -15.86 2.94
C ASP A 281 9.54 -14.54 3.70
N LEU A 282 9.45 -13.45 2.97
CA LEU A 282 9.09 -12.12 3.46
C LEU A 282 7.62 -11.84 3.12
N ASN A 283 6.89 -11.21 4.03
CA ASN A 283 5.49 -10.86 3.82
C ASN A 283 5.40 -9.68 2.84
N VAL A 284 4.56 -9.82 1.81
CA VAL A 284 4.37 -8.81 0.76
C VAL A 284 2.89 -8.71 0.38
N GLN A 285 2.00 -8.77 1.37
CA GLN A 285 0.55 -8.68 1.15
C GLN A 285 0.17 -7.37 0.45
N ASN A 286 -0.70 -7.46 -0.54
CA ASN A 286 -1.29 -6.32 -1.26
C ASN A 286 -2.44 -6.82 -2.14
N ASP A 287 -3.15 -5.93 -2.83
CA ASP A 287 -4.16 -6.26 -3.83
C ASP A 287 -3.50 -6.46 -5.21
N TYR A 288 -3.09 -7.70 -5.51
CA TYR A 288 -2.44 -8.05 -6.78
C TYR A 288 -3.45 -8.47 -7.87
N ASP A 289 -4.69 -8.78 -7.52
CA ASP A 289 -5.70 -9.19 -8.48
C ASP A 289 -6.73 -8.10 -8.81
N GLY A 290 -6.75 -6.99 -8.04
CA GLY A 290 -7.52 -5.79 -8.32
C GLY A 290 -8.98 -5.88 -7.88
N ASP A 291 -9.31 -6.77 -6.94
CA ASP A 291 -10.67 -6.92 -6.43
C ASP A 291 -11.00 -6.01 -5.24
N GLY A 292 -10.03 -5.20 -4.81
CA GLY A 292 -10.15 -4.29 -3.68
C GLY A 292 -9.87 -4.92 -2.32
N LYS A 293 -9.41 -6.17 -2.29
CA LYS A 293 -9.02 -6.87 -1.07
C LYS A 293 -7.52 -7.14 -1.04
N THR A 294 -7.00 -7.27 0.14
CA THR A 294 -5.61 -7.66 0.33
C THR A 294 -5.42 -9.15 0.08
N ASP A 295 -4.55 -9.51 -0.84
CA ASP A 295 -4.10 -10.87 -1.09
C ASP A 295 -3.06 -11.31 -0.06
N ILE A 296 -3.11 -12.58 0.35
CA ILE A 296 -2.05 -13.17 1.17
C ILE A 296 -0.86 -13.48 0.26
N ALA A 297 0.26 -12.82 0.49
CA ALA A 297 1.42 -12.96 -0.38
C ALA A 297 2.74 -12.98 0.40
N VAL A 298 3.68 -13.77 -0.13
CA VAL A 298 5.07 -13.82 0.36
C VAL A 298 6.04 -13.78 -0.81
N TRP A 299 7.21 -13.24 -0.58
CA TRP A 299 8.33 -13.29 -1.52
C TRP A 299 9.45 -14.15 -0.95
N ARG A 300 9.95 -15.09 -1.77
CA ARG A 300 11.01 -16.02 -1.38
C ARG A 300 12.36 -15.58 -1.90
N ASP A 301 13.25 -15.15 -1.01
CA ASP A 301 14.56 -14.62 -1.35
C ASP A 301 15.42 -15.62 -2.12
N SER A 302 15.49 -16.87 -1.69
CA SER A 302 16.37 -17.88 -2.30
C SER A 302 16.16 -18.13 -3.78
N VAL A 303 14.99 -17.77 -4.32
CA VAL A 303 14.59 -17.99 -5.72
C VAL A 303 14.05 -16.74 -6.41
N GLY A 304 13.82 -15.63 -5.69
CA GLY A 304 13.28 -14.38 -6.24
C GLY A 304 11.86 -14.54 -6.79
N ILE A 305 10.96 -15.18 -6.05
CA ILE A 305 9.60 -15.49 -6.53
C ILE A 305 8.56 -14.99 -5.53
N PHE A 306 7.54 -14.26 -6.03
CA PHE A 306 6.31 -13.96 -5.31
C PHE A 306 5.37 -15.16 -5.37
N TYR A 307 4.80 -15.52 -4.22
CA TYR A 307 3.77 -16.55 -4.04
C TYR A 307 2.53 -15.91 -3.45
N ILE A 308 1.40 -15.97 -4.15
CA ILE A 308 0.20 -15.21 -3.82
C ILE A 308 -0.99 -16.16 -3.76
N ILE A 309 -1.84 -16.02 -2.74
CA ILE A 309 -3.21 -16.54 -2.73
C ILE A 309 -4.12 -15.37 -3.08
N ARG A 310 -4.74 -15.41 -4.24
CA ARG A 310 -5.66 -14.35 -4.67
C ARG A 310 -6.94 -14.35 -3.82
N SER A 311 -7.37 -13.16 -3.44
CA SER A 311 -8.58 -12.97 -2.63
C SER A 311 -9.86 -13.26 -3.41
N ILE A 312 -9.88 -12.94 -4.71
CA ILE A 312 -11.07 -13.09 -5.57
C ILE A 312 -11.54 -14.53 -5.77
N ASP A 313 -10.63 -15.49 -5.84
CA ASP A 313 -10.96 -16.89 -6.16
C ASP A 313 -10.16 -17.94 -5.38
N GLY A 314 -9.24 -17.53 -4.53
CA GLY A 314 -8.35 -18.41 -3.77
C GLY A 314 -7.30 -19.12 -4.63
N ALA A 315 -7.13 -18.73 -5.88
CA ALA A 315 -6.13 -19.33 -6.76
C ALA A 315 -4.71 -18.96 -6.34
N ILE A 316 -3.79 -19.91 -6.46
CA ILE A 316 -2.38 -19.68 -6.19
C ILE A 316 -1.71 -19.18 -7.47
N VAL A 317 -1.04 -18.05 -7.36
CA VAL A 317 -0.24 -17.44 -8.44
C VAL A 317 1.20 -17.35 -7.99
N THR A 318 2.13 -17.60 -8.91
CA THR A 318 3.57 -17.43 -8.70
C THR A 318 4.13 -16.50 -9.75
N VAL A 319 4.88 -15.48 -9.31
CA VAL A 319 5.52 -14.52 -10.22
C VAL A 319 7.02 -14.54 -9.98
N PRO A 320 7.81 -15.09 -10.92
CA PRO A 320 9.26 -15.07 -10.82
C PRO A 320 9.76 -13.65 -11.14
N TRP A 321 10.03 -12.88 -10.07
CA TRP A 321 10.54 -11.51 -10.16
C TRP A 321 11.47 -11.22 -9.01
N GLY A 322 12.73 -11.01 -9.32
CA GLY A 322 13.81 -10.81 -8.36
C GLY A 322 14.94 -11.82 -8.51
N SER A 323 15.90 -11.71 -7.64
CA SER A 323 17.06 -12.60 -7.51
C SER A 323 17.43 -12.71 -6.03
N PRO A 324 18.17 -13.71 -5.59
CA PRO A 324 18.65 -13.80 -4.22
C PRO A 324 19.39 -12.51 -3.79
N ASN A 325 19.13 -12.07 -2.57
CA ASN A 325 19.59 -10.82 -1.97
C ASN A 325 18.99 -9.52 -2.56
N ASP A 326 17.93 -9.60 -3.34
CA ASP A 326 17.05 -8.45 -3.58
C ASP A 326 16.12 -8.27 -2.38
N TYR A 327 15.49 -7.10 -2.23
CA TYR A 327 14.45 -6.84 -1.23
C TYR A 327 13.12 -6.62 -1.94
N PRO A 328 12.05 -7.31 -1.56
CA PRO A 328 10.73 -6.96 -2.06
C PRO A 328 10.33 -5.61 -1.48
N VAL A 329 9.85 -4.72 -2.34
CA VAL A 329 9.27 -3.47 -1.89
C VAL A 329 7.80 -3.73 -1.61
N ALA A 330 7.39 -3.60 -0.37
CA ALA A 330 6.00 -3.73 0.05
C ALA A 330 5.46 -2.36 0.48
N SER A 331 4.17 -2.17 0.34
CA SER A 331 3.51 -0.97 0.85
C SER A 331 3.47 -0.91 2.38
N TYR A 332 3.83 -2.00 3.02
CA TYR A 332 3.94 -2.14 4.46
C TYR A 332 5.29 -2.76 4.80
N ASP A 333 6.14 -2.01 5.49
CA ASP A 333 7.40 -2.53 6.02
C ASP A 333 7.11 -3.20 7.37
N THR A 334 7.41 -4.49 7.45
CA THR A 334 7.17 -5.34 8.64
C THR A 334 8.49 -5.67 9.38
N HIS A 335 9.54 -4.88 9.17
CA HIS A 335 10.86 -5.12 9.79
C HIS A 335 10.91 -4.79 11.27
#